data_40a9ab207d8e3a72f1de0d8a8ec88301
#
_entry.id   40a9ab207d8e3a72f1de0d8a8ec88301
#
_cell.length_a   1.000
_cell.length_b   1.000
_cell.length_c   1.000
_cell.angle_alpha   90.00
_cell.angle_beta   90.00
_cell.angle_gamma   90.00
#
_symmetry.space_group_name_H-M   'P 1'
#
loop_
_entity.id
_entity.type
_entity.pdbx_description
1 polymer ?
#
loop_
_entity_poly.entity_id
_entity_poly.type
_entity_poly.pdbx_seq_one_letter_code
_entity_poly.pdbx_strand_id
1 'polypeptide(L)' 'MAAIKLERLPDRTPIKIAILVSPDLTQALGDYASAYEIAYGRAEPVAELIPAMLAAFLESDRAFARARRLKGTAR' A
#
# COMPACT_ATOMS: atom_id res chain seq x y z
N MET A 1 -11.77 -12.60 -29.77
CA MET A 1 -10.49 -12.53 -30.07
C MET A 1 -9.79 -11.30 -29.61
N ALA A 2 -8.79 -11.46 -28.89
CA ALA A 2 -8.08 -10.34 -28.30
C ALA A 2 -6.94 -9.92 -29.22
N ALA A 3 -7.22 -8.98 -30.08
CA ALA A 3 -6.23 -8.57 -31.05
C ALA A 3 -5.53 -7.27 -30.70
N ILE A 4 -5.89 -6.66 -29.59
CA ILE A 4 -5.27 -5.40 -29.20
C ILE A 4 -4.05 -5.67 -28.34
N LYS A 5 -3.15 -4.70 -28.30
CA LYS A 5 -1.88 -4.86 -27.59
C LYS A 5 -2.01 -4.77 -26.08
N LEU A 6 -2.94 -3.99 -25.60
CA LEU A 6 -3.07 -3.79 -24.17
C LEU A 6 -3.65 -5.04 -23.53
N GLU A 7 -2.93 -5.52 -22.53
CA GLU A 7 -3.40 -6.68 -21.80
C GLU A 7 -4.56 -6.31 -20.90
N ARG A 8 -5.29 -7.33 -20.50
CA ARG A 8 -6.38 -7.13 -19.57
C ARG A 8 -5.89 -6.46 -18.31
N LEU A 9 -6.58 -5.43 -17.89
CA LEU A 9 -6.19 -4.71 -16.70
C LEU A 9 -6.45 -5.56 -15.45
N PRO A 10 -5.59 -5.44 -14.45
CA PRO A 10 -5.81 -6.16 -13.20
C PRO A 10 -7.06 -5.66 -12.50
N ASP A 11 -7.64 -6.55 -11.70
CA ASP A 11 -8.80 -6.20 -10.89
C ASP A 11 -8.40 -5.16 -9.87
N ARG A 12 -9.06 -4.01 -9.89
CA ARG A 12 -8.76 -2.92 -8.96
C ARG A 12 -9.84 -2.74 -7.93
N THR A 13 -10.77 -3.65 -7.83
CA THR A 13 -11.82 -3.54 -6.83
C THR A 13 -11.19 -3.62 -5.45
N PRO A 14 -11.41 -2.59 -4.62
CA PRO A 14 -10.81 -2.59 -3.28
C PRO A 14 -11.36 -3.73 -2.43
N ILE A 15 -10.50 -4.28 -1.61
CA ILE A 15 -10.87 -5.32 -0.66
C ILE A 15 -10.71 -4.73 0.73
N LYS A 16 -11.75 -4.84 1.53
CA LYS A 16 -11.72 -4.28 2.87
C LYS A 16 -10.92 -5.17 3.80
N ILE A 17 -10.01 -4.57 4.55
CA ILE A 17 -9.23 -5.24 5.56
C ILE A 17 -9.40 -4.47 6.87
N ALA A 18 -9.76 -5.18 7.93
CA ALA A 18 -9.91 -4.56 9.24
C ALA A 18 -8.75 -4.98 10.12
N ILE A 19 -8.14 -4.02 10.79
CA ILE A 19 -7.01 -4.29 11.69
C ILE A 19 -7.20 -3.52 12.98
N LEU A 20 -6.54 -4.00 14.02
CA LEU A 20 -6.46 -3.30 15.29
C LEU A 20 -5.09 -2.67 15.40
N VAL A 21 -5.06 -1.44 15.87
CA VAL A 21 -3.82 -0.66 15.94
C VAL A 21 -3.62 -0.22 17.37
N SER A 22 -2.39 -0.25 17.84
CA SER A 22 -2.10 0.20 19.20
C SER A 22 -2.32 1.71 19.31
N PRO A 23 -2.56 2.21 20.54
CA PRO A 23 -2.68 3.65 20.72
C PRO A 23 -1.46 4.41 20.26
N ASP A 24 -0.26 3.88 20.50
CA ASP A 24 0.97 4.53 20.07
C ASP A 24 1.04 4.63 18.55
N LEU A 25 0.69 3.57 17.85
CA LEU A 25 0.71 3.59 16.41
C LEU A 25 -0.37 4.52 15.86
N THR A 26 -1.52 4.56 16.52
CA THR A 26 -2.57 5.50 16.12
C THR A 26 -2.08 6.93 16.20
N GLN A 27 -1.36 7.25 17.28
CA GLN A 27 -0.80 8.59 17.44
C GLN A 27 0.21 8.88 16.32
N ALA A 28 1.09 7.91 16.06
CA ALA A 28 2.11 8.10 15.04
C ALA A 28 1.49 8.29 13.65
N LEU A 29 0.42 7.57 13.36
CA LEU A 29 -0.26 7.73 12.09
C LEU A 29 -0.87 9.12 11.95
N GLY A 30 -1.44 9.63 13.04
CA GLY A 30 -1.96 10.98 13.03
C GLY A 30 -0.87 12.02 12.83
N ASP A 31 0.27 11.81 13.48
CA ASP A 31 1.42 12.69 13.30
C ASP A 31 1.93 12.66 11.87
N TYR A 32 1.94 11.50 11.26
CA TYR A 32 2.36 11.38 9.88
C TYR A 32 1.41 12.11 8.95
N ALA A 33 0.11 12.00 9.20
CA ALA A 33 -0.87 12.71 8.38
C ALA A 33 -0.66 14.22 8.48
N SER A 34 -0.33 14.72 9.67
CA SER A 34 -0.03 16.14 9.83
C SER A 34 1.21 16.54 9.06
N ALA A 35 2.25 15.71 9.11
CA ALA A 35 3.48 16.00 8.38
C ALA A 35 3.23 15.98 6.87
N TYR A 36 2.38 15.07 6.42
CA TYR A 36 2.03 14.99 5.01
C TYR A 36 1.34 16.27 4.55
N GLU A 37 0.41 16.75 5.36
CA GLU A 37 -0.30 17.99 5.02
C GLU A 37 0.66 19.15 4.93
N ILE A 38 1.60 19.24 5.87
CA ILE A 38 2.60 20.31 5.84
C ILE A 38 3.47 20.21 4.59
N ALA A 39 3.86 18.99 4.24
CA ALA A 39 4.77 18.79 3.12
C ALA A 39 4.11 19.08 1.78
N TYR A 40 2.85 18.73 1.64
CA TYR A 40 2.18 18.82 0.33
C TYR A 40 1.01 19.77 0.29
N GLY A 41 0.69 20.41 1.41
CA GLY A 41 -0.39 21.40 1.44
C GLY A 41 -1.77 20.80 1.28
N ARG A 42 -1.90 19.51 1.54
CA ARG A 42 -3.15 18.82 1.31
C ARG A 42 -3.43 17.83 2.43
N ALA A 43 -4.57 17.95 3.06
CA ALA A 43 -4.95 17.06 4.14
C ALA A 43 -5.50 15.77 3.58
N GLU A 44 -4.93 14.63 4.03
CA GLU A 44 -5.41 13.32 3.68
C GLU A 44 -5.72 12.56 4.94
N PRO A 45 -6.86 11.87 5.01
CA PRO A 45 -7.16 11.07 6.19
C PRO A 45 -6.21 9.89 6.30
N VAL A 46 -5.99 9.44 7.55
CA VAL A 46 -5.09 8.33 7.81
C VAL A 46 -5.50 7.10 6.98
N ALA A 47 -6.80 6.86 6.86
CA ALA A 47 -7.27 5.69 6.12
C ALA A 47 -6.83 5.70 4.66
N GLU A 48 -6.61 6.87 4.08
CA GLU A 48 -6.13 6.97 2.70
C GLU A 48 -4.63 6.83 2.61
N LEU A 49 -3.92 7.16 3.68
CA LEU A 49 -2.47 7.06 3.68
C LEU A 49 -1.98 5.65 3.95
N ILE A 50 -2.72 4.87 4.73
CA ILE A 50 -2.28 3.54 5.12
C ILE A 50 -2.00 2.62 3.93
N PRO A 51 -2.88 2.52 2.93
CA PRO A 51 -2.56 1.65 1.79
C PRO A 51 -1.28 2.04 1.08
N ALA A 52 -1.02 3.34 0.96
CA ALA A 52 0.21 3.80 0.32
C ALA A 52 1.42 3.48 1.16
N MET A 53 1.30 3.63 2.49
CA MET A 53 2.39 3.27 3.39
C MET A 53 2.73 1.79 3.29
N LEU A 54 1.70 0.94 3.26
CA LEU A 54 1.92 -0.50 3.15
C LEU A 54 2.58 -0.85 1.84
N ALA A 55 2.13 -0.25 0.75
CA ALA A 55 2.72 -0.50 -0.55
C ALA A 55 4.19 -0.09 -0.57
N ALA A 56 4.51 1.08 -0.01
CA ALA A 56 5.87 1.56 0.02
C ALA A 56 6.77 0.65 0.86
N PHE A 57 6.24 0.18 2.00
CA PHE A 57 7.00 -0.72 2.85
C PHE A 57 7.32 -2.02 2.12
N LEU A 58 6.32 -2.60 1.47
CA LEU A 58 6.52 -3.87 0.79
C LEU A 58 7.47 -3.75 -0.39
N GLU A 59 7.42 -2.62 -1.08
CA GLU A 59 8.34 -2.39 -2.20
C GLU A 59 9.78 -2.25 -1.75
N SER A 60 9.99 -1.74 -0.54
CA SER A 60 11.34 -1.51 -0.02
C SER A 60 11.92 -2.75 0.65
N ASP A 61 11.12 -3.78 0.88
CA ASP A 61 11.58 -4.97 1.59
C ASP A 61 12.15 -5.97 0.60
N ARG A 62 13.47 -5.99 0.51
CA ARG A 62 14.16 -6.84 -0.46
C ARG A 62 14.02 -8.31 -0.18
N ALA A 63 14.02 -8.68 1.09
CA ALA A 63 13.86 -10.07 1.45
C ALA A 63 12.47 -10.58 1.05
N PHE A 64 11.48 -9.74 1.26
CA PHE A 64 10.13 -10.08 0.86
C PHE A 64 10.02 -10.20 -0.67
N ALA A 65 10.62 -9.26 -1.39
CA ALA A 65 10.57 -9.28 -2.85
C ALA A 65 11.19 -10.57 -3.39
N ARG A 66 12.30 -11.00 -2.77
CA ARG A 66 12.94 -12.25 -3.17
C ARG A 66 12.07 -13.46 -2.88
N ALA A 67 11.50 -13.51 -1.70
CA ALA A 67 10.64 -14.63 -1.30
C ALA A 67 9.43 -14.73 -2.22
N ARG A 68 8.86 -13.58 -2.56
CA ARG A 68 7.70 -13.54 -3.43
C ARG A 68 8.02 -14.03 -4.84
N ARG A 69 9.20 -13.67 -5.33
CA ARG A 69 9.64 -14.09 -6.66
C ARG A 69 9.87 -15.59 -6.71
N LEU A 70 10.47 -16.13 -5.65
CA LEU A 70 10.69 -17.58 -5.57
C LEU A 70 9.37 -18.33 -5.51
N LYS A 71 8.42 -17.81 -4.75
CA LYS A 71 7.12 -18.44 -4.66
C LYS A 71 6.42 -18.44 -6.01
N GLY A 72 6.51 -17.34 -6.73
CA GLY A 72 5.93 -17.27 -8.05
C GLY A 72 6.58 -18.24 -9.03
N THR A 73 7.88 -18.46 -8.88
CA THR A 73 8.61 -19.36 -9.74
C THR A 73 8.30 -20.82 -9.44
N ALA A 74 7.92 -21.11 -8.22
CA ALA A 74 7.69 -22.48 -7.79
C ALA A 74 6.40 -23.06 -8.32
N ARG A 75 5.57 -22.29 -8.97
CA ARG A 75 4.31 -22.79 -9.49
C ARG A 75 4.41 -23.52 -10.78
#